data_c4845ed865273eab4efb4b8671301f72
#
_entry.id   c4845ed865273eab4efb4b8671301f72
#
_cell.length_a   1.000
_cell.length_b   1.000
_cell.length_c   1.000
_cell.angle_alpha   90.00
_cell.angle_beta   90.00
_cell.angle_gamma   90.00
#
_symmetry.space_group_name_H-M   'P 1'
#
loop_
_entity.id
_entity.type
_entity.pdbx_description
1 polymer ?
#
loop_
_entity_poly.entity_id
_entity_poly.type
_entity_poly.pdbx_seq_one_letter_code
_entity_poly.pdbx_strand_id
1 'polypeptide(L)'
;MKKLVLAAATLVAMLPMSLLGVGLLTSPAAFAACLSSTSLVVGPIPDSLTATTRAGATVTLDRQQLTRAATIITVGAKTEGVGRPGVLVALMAALTESRLRMLANPSAVPGSASYPNDGTGSDHDSLGLFQMRPSAGWGTVAELMDAEYQARAFYGGAKGPNYPSPRGLLDIPGWQSFDPGAAAQAVEVSAYPDRYQNYQPVAEAILTALTRRAETTAGGTPLGDVPETTALVFPLPNGTWVNTSDYGWREDPFTGERAFHAGTDWAADGGTPILAMADGVVSFAGHLGGYGNLIVIEHTIDGERIASAYAHMWDDGVLVGVGDRVVAGQHIGNVGSNGKSTGAHLHFEIRPGGTNSSAVDAEPWLAAHGVQNLDAASTAALCSA
;
A
#
# COMPACT_ATOMS: atom_id res chain seq x y z
N MET A 1 -33.92 -48.80 -68.04
CA MET A 1 -34.46 -47.54 -67.56
C MET A 1 -33.86 -47.27 -66.14
N LYS A 2 -32.74 -46.58 -66.09
CA LYS A 2 -32.02 -46.23 -64.80
C LYS A 2 -32.42 -44.85 -64.40
N LYS A 3 -33.06 -44.73 -63.24
CA LYS A 3 -33.40 -43.42 -62.62
C LYS A 3 -32.19 -42.88 -61.91
N LEU A 4 -31.70 -41.70 -62.34
CA LEU A 4 -30.67 -40.92 -61.71
C LEU A 4 -31.27 -40.14 -60.57
N VAL A 5 -30.79 -40.31 -59.32
CA VAL A 5 -31.17 -39.52 -58.16
C VAL A 5 -30.06 -38.52 -57.96
N LEU A 6 -30.40 -37.24 -58.10
CA LEU A 6 -29.45 -36.08 -57.83
C LEU A 6 -29.49 -35.77 -56.33
N ALA A 7 -28.38 -35.97 -55.67
CA ALA A 7 -28.21 -35.56 -54.30
C ALA A 7 -27.64 -34.13 -54.27
N ALA A 8 -28.38 -33.17 -53.74
CA ALA A 8 -27.93 -31.82 -53.48
C ALA A 8 -27.09 -31.81 -52.20
N ALA A 9 -25.80 -31.51 -52.31
CA ALA A 9 -24.91 -31.29 -51.18
C ALA A 9 -25.01 -29.84 -50.74
N THR A 10 -25.62 -29.62 -49.58
CA THR A 10 -25.59 -28.32 -48.88
C THR A 10 -24.23 -28.14 -48.19
N LEU A 11 -23.46 -27.21 -48.71
CA LEU A 11 -22.17 -26.80 -48.14
C LEU A 11 -22.45 -25.86 -46.94
N VAL A 12 -22.31 -26.35 -45.72
CA VAL A 12 -22.32 -25.53 -44.50
C VAL A 12 -20.92 -24.99 -44.33
N ALA A 13 -20.75 -23.69 -44.59
CA ALA A 13 -19.52 -22.99 -44.30
C ALA A 13 -19.38 -22.83 -42.79
N MET A 14 -18.51 -23.63 -42.16
CA MET A 14 -18.02 -23.40 -40.80
C MET A 14 -16.98 -22.26 -40.83
N LEU A 15 -17.39 -21.10 -40.29
CA LEU A 15 -16.44 -20.06 -39.89
C LEU A 15 -15.61 -20.57 -38.70
N PRO A 16 -14.29 -20.40 -38.71
CA PRO A 16 -13.50 -20.71 -37.51
C PRO A 16 -13.80 -19.68 -36.42
N MET A 17 -14.43 -20.17 -35.37
CA MET A 17 -14.54 -19.45 -34.11
C MET A 17 -13.14 -19.39 -33.50
N SER A 18 -12.46 -18.25 -33.67
CA SER A 18 -11.20 -17.96 -32.96
C SER A 18 -11.51 -17.87 -31.45
N LEU A 19 -11.24 -18.96 -30.75
CA LEU A 19 -11.08 -18.94 -29.29
C LEU A 19 -9.87 -18.06 -28.98
N LEU A 20 -10.12 -16.80 -28.63
CA LEU A 20 -9.17 -16.00 -27.87
C LEU A 20 -9.02 -16.69 -26.51
N GLY A 21 -7.94 -17.45 -26.37
CA GLY A 21 -7.52 -18.02 -25.10
C GLY A 21 -7.20 -16.92 -24.14
N VAL A 22 -8.12 -16.60 -23.23
CA VAL A 22 -7.82 -15.84 -22.02
C VAL A 22 -6.93 -16.75 -21.17
N GLY A 23 -5.60 -16.52 -21.28
CA GLY A 23 -4.62 -17.21 -20.44
C GLY A 23 -4.87 -16.81 -18.98
N LEU A 24 -5.37 -17.74 -18.19
CA LEU A 24 -5.48 -17.61 -16.74
C LEU A 24 -4.06 -17.41 -16.16
N LEU A 25 -3.75 -16.19 -15.78
CA LEU A 25 -2.59 -15.91 -14.92
C LEU A 25 -2.98 -16.23 -13.46
N THR A 26 -2.91 -17.51 -13.11
CA THR A 26 -3.19 -18.01 -11.75
C THR A 26 -1.93 -18.02 -10.87
N SER A 27 -1.01 -17.05 -11.03
CA SER A 27 0.17 -17.01 -10.18
C SER A 27 0.04 -15.92 -9.09
N PRO A 28 0.42 -16.22 -7.83
CA PRO A 28 0.52 -15.22 -6.77
C PRO A 28 1.40 -14.01 -7.14
N ALA A 29 2.34 -14.19 -8.08
CA ALA A 29 3.19 -13.13 -8.59
C ALA A 29 2.44 -12.08 -9.43
N ALA A 30 1.37 -12.45 -10.15
CA ALA A 30 0.54 -11.49 -10.89
C ALA A 30 -0.29 -10.63 -9.93
N PHE A 31 -0.71 -11.21 -8.80
CA PHE A 31 -1.43 -10.50 -7.73
C PHE A 31 -0.51 -9.50 -7.02
N ALA A 32 0.75 -9.86 -6.78
CA ALA A 32 1.75 -8.96 -6.20
C ALA A 32 2.10 -7.77 -7.13
N ALA A 33 2.04 -7.93 -8.45
CA ALA A 33 2.32 -6.86 -9.41
C ALA A 33 1.27 -5.74 -9.38
N CYS A 34 0.01 -6.05 -9.05
CA CYS A 34 -1.05 -5.06 -8.87
C CYS A 34 -0.84 -4.16 -7.65
N LEU A 35 -0.20 -4.67 -6.61
CA LEU A 35 0.10 -3.91 -5.39
C LEU A 35 1.15 -2.81 -5.62
N SER A 36 1.83 -2.83 -6.75
CA SER A 36 2.96 -1.95 -7.08
C SER A 36 2.58 -0.64 -7.78
N SER A 37 1.33 -0.41 -8.15
CA SER A 37 0.97 0.70 -9.04
C SER A 37 0.37 1.95 -8.37
N THR A 38 0.33 2.06 -7.05
CA THR A 38 0.17 3.37 -6.42
C THR A 38 1.48 4.13 -6.57
N SER A 39 1.58 4.97 -7.59
CA SER A 39 2.77 5.81 -7.78
C SER A 39 2.93 6.74 -6.58
N LEU A 40 3.92 6.43 -5.74
CA LEU A 40 4.33 7.29 -4.64
C LEU A 40 4.88 8.59 -5.25
N VAL A 41 4.13 9.67 -5.19
CA VAL A 41 4.57 10.99 -5.65
C VAL A 41 4.95 11.82 -4.42
N VAL A 42 6.19 12.31 -4.40
CA VAL A 42 6.66 13.21 -3.34
C VAL A 42 6.01 14.58 -3.51
N GLY A 43 5.30 15.03 -2.48
CA GLY A 43 4.73 16.37 -2.38
C GLY A 43 5.71 17.40 -1.81
N PRO A 44 5.23 18.58 -1.42
CA PRO A 44 6.04 19.61 -0.78
C PRO A 44 6.70 19.10 0.51
N ILE A 45 8.00 19.36 0.65
CA ILE A 45 8.76 18.93 1.83
C ILE A 45 8.57 19.98 2.95
N PRO A 46 8.05 19.62 4.13
CA PRO A 46 7.90 20.54 5.25
C PRO A 46 9.25 20.91 5.85
N ASP A 47 9.31 22.01 6.63
CA ASP A 47 10.54 22.45 7.29
C ASP A 47 10.98 21.51 8.42
N SER A 48 10.01 20.85 9.06
CA SER A 48 10.29 19.83 10.09
C SER A 48 9.13 18.85 10.22
N LEU A 49 9.43 17.66 10.75
CA LEU A 49 8.45 16.64 11.13
C LEU A 49 8.83 16.08 12.50
N THR A 50 7.87 16.04 13.41
CA THR A 50 8.04 15.41 14.72
C THR A 50 7.14 14.19 14.84
N ALA A 51 7.71 13.05 15.22
CA ALA A 51 7.00 11.79 15.42
C ALA A 51 7.61 11.03 16.60
N THR A 52 6.88 10.04 17.11
CA THR A 52 7.29 9.24 18.26
C THR A 52 7.65 7.83 17.82
N THR A 53 8.79 7.32 18.28
CA THR A 53 9.21 5.94 18.03
C THR A 53 8.32 4.94 18.80
N ARG A 54 8.37 3.65 18.44
CA ARG A 54 7.65 2.59 19.17
C ARG A 54 8.03 2.54 20.66
N ALA A 55 9.27 2.85 21.02
CA ALA A 55 9.73 2.93 22.41
C ALA A 55 9.33 4.24 23.12
N GLY A 56 8.56 5.14 22.49
CA GLY A 56 8.07 6.38 23.09
C GLY A 56 9.04 7.57 23.00
N ALA A 57 10.17 7.44 22.32
CA ALA A 57 11.09 8.57 22.15
C ALA A 57 10.63 9.51 21.04
N THR A 58 10.63 10.82 21.30
CA THR A 58 10.31 11.83 20.30
C THR A 58 11.50 12.06 19.37
N VAL A 59 11.23 12.04 18.06
CA VAL A 59 12.20 12.31 16.99
C VAL A 59 11.70 13.51 16.20
N THR A 60 12.52 14.54 16.08
CA THR A 60 12.29 15.68 15.19
C THR A 60 13.30 15.61 14.05
N LEU A 61 12.79 15.61 12.82
CA LEU A 61 13.54 15.62 11.58
C LEU A 61 13.47 17.02 10.96
N ASP A 62 14.60 17.52 10.49
CA ASP A 62 14.66 18.79 9.78
C ASP A 62 14.38 18.61 8.27
N ARG A 63 14.29 19.74 7.56
CA ARG A 63 14.02 19.76 6.11
C ARG A 63 15.06 18.97 5.31
N GLN A 64 16.34 18.97 5.73
CA GLN A 64 17.40 18.25 5.03
C GLN A 64 17.22 16.74 5.15
N GLN A 65 16.91 16.24 6.34
CA GLN A 65 16.59 14.83 6.58
C GLN A 65 15.34 14.41 5.81
N LEU A 66 14.32 15.27 5.77
CA LEU A 66 13.09 15.02 4.98
C LEU A 66 13.35 15.05 3.48
N THR A 67 14.31 15.85 3.00
CA THR A 67 14.76 15.81 1.60
C THR A 67 15.45 14.48 1.27
N ARG A 68 16.24 13.93 2.19
CA ARG A 68 16.86 12.60 2.02
C ARG A 68 15.77 11.50 1.98
N ALA A 69 14.77 11.59 2.86
CA ALA A 69 13.61 10.69 2.83
C ALA A 69 12.86 10.77 1.49
N ALA A 70 12.64 11.98 0.97
CA ALA A 70 12.00 12.20 -0.33
C ALA A 70 12.78 11.54 -1.48
N THR A 71 14.12 11.55 -1.44
CA THR A 71 14.96 10.83 -2.39
C THR A 71 14.73 9.32 -2.31
N ILE A 72 14.73 8.73 -1.11
CA ILE A 72 14.45 7.30 -0.89
C ILE A 72 13.08 6.93 -1.47
N ILE A 73 12.04 7.72 -1.17
CA ILE A 73 10.68 7.52 -1.67
C ILE A 73 10.64 7.59 -3.19
N THR A 74 11.26 8.61 -3.79
CA THR A 74 11.27 8.80 -5.25
C THR A 74 11.95 7.65 -6.00
N VAL A 75 13.06 7.15 -5.46
CA VAL A 75 13.76 5.99 -6.04
C VAL A 75 12.91 4.74 -5.92
N GLY A 76 12.31 4.49 -4.74
CA GLY A 76 11.44 3.34 -4.52
C GLY A 76 10.19 3.35 -5.40
N ALA A 77 9.59 4.53 -5.61
CA ALA A 77 8.45 4.71 -6.50
C ALA A 77 8.74 4.33 -7.97
N LYS A 78 10.00 4.49 -8.39
CA LYS A 78 10.47 4.17 -9.75
C LYS A 78 11.03 2.75 -9.88
N THR A 79 11.22 2.05 -8.76
CA THR A 79 11.81 0.71 -8.74
C THR A 79 10.70 -0.34 -8.68
N GLU A 80 10.56 -1.09 -9.77
CA GLU A 80 9.57 -2.15 -9.90
C GLU A 80 9.69 -3.18 -8.76
N GLY A 81 8.59 -3.55 -8.14
CA GLY A 81 8.54 -4.53 -7.05
C GLY A 81 8.80 -3.97 -5.65
N VAL A 82 9.19 -2.70 -5.50
CA VAL A 82 9.42 -2.06 -4.19
C VAL A 82 8.09 -1.64 -3.54
N GLY A 83 7.30 -0.83 -4.24
CA GLY A 83 6.02 -0.31 -3.71
C GLY A 83 6.14 0.43 -2.38
N ARG A 84 5.00 0.80 -1.79
CA ARG A 84 4.95 1.46 -0.47
C ARG A 84 5.60 0.61 0.65
N PRO A 85 5.40 -0.72 0.73
CA PRO A 85 6.05 -1.53 1.77
C PRO A 85 7.57 -1.48 1.70
N GLY A 86 8.17 -1.60 0.53
CA GLY A 86 9.62 -1.53 0.38
C GLY A 86 10.19 -0.15 0.70
N VAL A 87 9.46 0.92 0.40
CA VAL A 87 9.84 2.28 0.81
C VAL A 87 9.79 2.44 2.33
N LEU A 88 8.77 1.89 2.99
CA LEU A 88 8.69 1.87 4.46
C LEU A 88 9.92 1.20 5.06
N VAL A 89 10.28 0.02 4.57
CA VAL A 89 11.48 -0.73 5.01
C VAL A 89 12.76 0.10 4.85
N ALA A 90 12.94 0.76 3.70
CA ALA A 90 14.11 1.61 3.44
C ALA A 90 14.18 2.83 4.36
N LEU A 91 13.06 3.49 4.63
CA LEU A 91 13.00 4.60 5.58
C LEU A 91 13.33 4.15 7.00
N MET A 92 12.82 3.00 7.44
CA MET A 92 13.14 2.42 8.75
C MET A 92 14.64 2.11 8.88
N ALA A 93 15.26 1.56 7.83
CA ALA A 93 16.69 1.31 7.78
C ALA A 93 17.50 2.61 7.88
N ALA A 94 17.26 3.59 7.02
CA ALA A 94 17.96 4.86 7.01
C ALA A 94 17.77 5.68 8.31
N LEU A 95 16.57 5.63 8.91
CA LEU A 95 16.31 6.23 10.23
C LEU A 95 17.17 5.58 11.32
N THR A 96 17.32 4.26 11.28
CA THR A 96 18.06 3.49 12.26
C THR A 96 19.57 3.72 12.12
N GLU A 97 20.08 3.70 10.89
CA GLU A 97 21.50 3.75 10.61
C GLU A 97 22.11 5.17 10.78
N SER A 98 21.41 6.19 10.28
CA SER A 98 21.95 7.57 10.26
C SER A 98 20.96 8.65 10.69
N ARG A 99 19.71 8.30 11.02
CA ARG A 99 18.59 9.25 11.12
C ARG A 99 18.41 10.08 9.85
N LEU A 100 18.47 9.42 8.69
CA LEU A 100 18.35 10.08 7.38
C LEU A 100 19.43 11.13 7.10
N ARG A 101 20.62 10.99 7.67
CA ARG A 101 21.77 11.87 7.42
C ARG A 101 22.77 11.20 6.47
N MET A 102 23.28 11.97 5.53
CA MET A 102 24.39 11.58 4.68
C MET A 102 25.67 11.73 5.48
N LEU A 103 26.12 10.67 6.16
CA LEU A 103 27.30 10.74 7.05
C LEU A 103 28.58 10.42 6.27
N ALA A 104 29.56 11.33 6.37
CA ALA A 104 30.93 11.04 5.99
C ALA A 104 31.66 10.28 7.11
N ASN A 105 32.78 9.63 6.80
CA ASN A 105 33.61 8.94 7.78
C ASN A 105 35.10 9.27 7.52
N PRO A 106 35.55 10.47 7.86
CA PRO A 106 36.93 10.90 7.55
C PRO A 106 38.00 10.11 8.28
N SER A 107 37.67 9.44 9.38
CA SER A 107 38.63 8.62 10.13
C SER A 107 39.02 7.32 9.40
N ALA A 108 38.09 6.66 8.76
CA ALA A 108 38.33 5.43 8.03
C ALA A 108 38.41 5.66 6.50
N VAL A 109 37.69 6.67 5.99
CA VAL A 109 37.59 7.01 4.57
C VAL A 109 37.81 8.53 4.42
N PRO A 110 39.04 9.05 4.48
CA PRO A 110 39.33 10.50 4.50
C PRO A 110 38.72 11.26 3.32
N GLY A 111 38.66 10.65 2.13
CA GLY A 111 38.04 11.25 0.93
C GLY A 111 36.53 11.51 1.04
N SER A 112 35.83 10.87 1.98
CA SER A 112 34.39 11.03 2.14
C SER A 112 34.00 12.46 2.59
N ALA A 113 34.84 13.14 3.32
CA ALA A 113 34.59 14.51 3.80
C ALA A 113 34.56 15.56 2.68
N SER A 114 35.06 15.25 1.49
CA SER A 114 35.05 16.17 0.34
C SER A 114 33.69 16.17 -0.41
N TYR A 115 32.81 15.25 -0.09
CA TYR A 115 31.46 15.18 -0.65
C TYR A 115 30.45 15.93 0.22
N PRO A 116 29.34 16.43 -0.32
CA PRO A 116 28.26 17.00 0.47
C PRO A 116 27.77 15.99 1.53
N ASN A 117 27.81 16.39 2.80
CA ASN A 117 27.45 15.54 3.91
C ASN A 117 26.71 16.31 5.01
N ASP A 118 26.03 15.58 5.88
CA ASP A 118 25.17 16.08 6.96
C ASP A 118 25.86 15.84 8.35
N GLY A 119 27.14 15.56 8.34
CA GLY A 119 27.94 15.26 9.52
C GLY A 119 28.83 14.03 9.33
N THR A 120 29.44 13.57 10.44
CA THR A 120 30.37 12.44 10.40
C THR A 120 29.91 11.27 11.25
N GLY A 121 30.16 10.07 10.74
CA GLY A 121 30.13 8.80 11.46
C GLY A 121 31.52 8.28 11.78
N SER A 122 31.58 7.16 12.51
CA SER A 122 32.87 6.53 12.92
C SER A 122 32.79 5.01 12.96
N ASP A 123 31.68 4.41 12.47
CA ASP A 123 31.54 2.96 12.47
C ASP A 123 32.26 2.35 11.26
N HIS A 124 33.34 1.60 11.49
CA HIS A 124 34.15 0.97 10.45
C HIS A 124 34.47 1.95 9.30
N ASP A 125 34.16 1.56 8.06
CA ASP A 125 34.24 2.37 6.84
C ASP A 125 32.85 2.75 6.30
N SER A 126 31.83 2.78 7.17
CA SER A 126 30.43 3.04 6.84
C SER A 126 30.19 4.47 6.38
N LEU A 127 29.39 4.65 5.32
CA LEU A 127 29.09 5.93 4.67
C LEU A 127 27.58 6.10 4.40
N GLY A 128 27.13 7.35 4.47
CA GLY A 128 25.84 7.80 3.94
C GLY A 128 24.62 7.42 4.77
N LEU A 129 23.47 7.33 4.10
CA LEU A 129 22.15 7.16 4.73
C LEU A 129 21.96 5.79 5.38
N PHE A 130 22.43 4.73 4.72
CA PHE A 130 22.28 3.35 5.15
C PHE A 130 23.57 2.78 5.76
N GLN A 131 24.57 3.62 6.00
CA GLN A 131 25.87 3.22 6.56
C GLN A 131 26.53 2.06 5.79
N MET A 132 26.42 2.13 4.46
CA MET A 132 27.00 1.15 3.55
C MET A 132 28.52 1.25 3.50
N ARG A 133 29.19 0.08 3.37
CA ARG A 133 30.64 -0.01 3.48
C ARG A 133 31.28 -0.24 2.12
N PRO A 134 32.25 0.62 1.71
CA PRO A 134 33.06 0.39 0.50
C PRO A 134 33.77 -0.98 0.53
N SER A 135 34.36 -1.35 1.68
CA SER A 135 35.06 -2.63 1.84
C SER A 135 34.17 -3.86 1.72
N ALA A 136 32.86 -3.69 1.91
CA ALA A 136 31.87 -4.75 1.75
C ALA A 136 31.27 -4.81 0.34
N GLY A 137 31.76 -3.99 -0.59
CA GLY A 137 31.35 -4.02 -2.00
C GLY A 137 30.09 -3.24 -2.31
N TRP A 138 29.61 -2.39 -1.40
CA TRP A 138 28.40 -1.60 -1.63
C TRP A 138 28.56 -0.50 -2.67
N GLY A 139 29.80 -0.06 -2.94
CA GLY A 139 30.09 0.94 -3.95
C GLY A 139 31.38 1.69 -3.66
N THR A 140 31.77 2.59 -4.55
CA THR A 140 32.86 3.54 -4.36
C THR A 140 32.45 4.64 -3.36
N VAL A 141 33.42 5.38 -2.84
CA VAL A 141 33.17 6.50 -1.93
C VAL A 141 32.24 7.53 -2.57
N ALA A 142 32.43 7.85 -3.85
CA ALA A 142 31.60 8.80 -4.58
C ALA A 142 30.13 8.33 -4.66
N GLU A 143 29.92 7.07 -4.98
CA GLU A 143 28.60 6.44 -5.05
C GLU A 143 27.92 6.38 -3.69
N LEU A 144 28.66 6.02 -2.64
CA LEU A 144 28.12 5.93 -1.28
C LEU A 144 27.90 7.30 -0.60
N MET A 145 28.39 8.38 -1.19
CA MET A 145 28.07 9.75 -0.80
C MET A 145 26.98 10.38 -1.68
N ASP A 146 26.28 9.55 -2.48
CA ASP A 146 25.12 9.92 -3.27
C ASP A 146 23.85 9.22 -2.74
N ALA A 147 22.82 10.01 -2.37
CA ALA A 147 21.61 9.49 -1.76
C ALA A 147 20.76 8.62 -2.70
N GLU A 148 20.75 8.97 -4.00
CA GLU A 148 20.00 8.21 -4.99
C GLU A 148 20.66 6.85 -5.25
N TYR A 149 21.99 6.82 -5.35
CA TYR A 149 22.73 5.57 -5.47
C TYR A 149 22.46 4.65 -4.28
N GLN A 150 22.58 5.17 -3.05
CA GLN A 150 22.34 4.37 -1.85
C GLN A 150 20.92 3.80 -1.79
N ALA A 151 19.92 4.60 -2.15
CA ALA A 151 18.54 4.10 -2.22
C ALA A 151 18.40 2.97 -3.25
N ARG A 152 19.00 3.11 -4.45
CA ARG A 152 19.01 2.04 -5.47
C ARG A 152 19.75 0.79 -4.99
N ALA A 153 20.86 0.97 -4.28
CA ALA A 153 21.63 -0.14 -3.72
C ALA A 153 20.85 -0.88 -2.63
N PHE A 154 20.16 -0.14 -1.75
CA PHE A 154 19.29 -0.73 -0.72
C PHE A 154 18.13 -1.52 -1.32
N TYR A 155 17.46 -1.00 -2.35
CA TYR A 155 16.40 -1.74 -3.02
C TYR A 155 16.92 -2.94 -3.79
N GLY A 156 18.09 -2.87 -4.41
CA GLY A 156 18.72 -3.99 -5.10
C GLY A 156 17.94 -4.50 -6.31
N GLY A 157 17.87 -5.82 -6.45
CA GLY A 157 17.26 -6.51 -7.57
C GLY A 157 18.17 -6.57 -8.81
N ALA A 158 17.75 -7.31 -9.85
CA ALA A 158 18.55 -7.57 -11.05
C ALA A 158 19.00 -6.31 -11.82
N LYS A 159 18.34 -5.17 -11.59
CA LYS A 159 18.69 -3.86 -12.14
C LYS A 159 19.40 -2.96 -11.12
N GLY A 160 19.59 -3.44 -9.90
CA GLY A 160 20.30 -2.73 -8.83
C GLY A 160 21.81 -2.63 -9.08
N PRO A 161 22.49 -1.61 -8.51
CA PRO A 161 23.90 -1.36 -8.79
C PRO A 161 24.84 -2.46 -8.29
N ASN A 162 24.43 -3.24 -7.29
CA ASN A 162 25.25 -4.23 -6.61
C ASN A 162 24.90 -5.68 -6.95
N TYR A 163 23.96 -5.92 -7.90
CA TYR A 163 23.55 -7.27 -8.22
C TYR A 163 24.73 -8.14 -8.69
N PRO A 164 24.87 -9.38 -8.21
CA PRO A 164 24.02 -10.08 -7.23
C PRO A 164 24.46 -9.90 -5.76
N SER A 165 25.48 -9.13 -5.47
CA SER A 165 26.02 -8.96 -4.11
C SER A 165 26.78 -7.63 -3.94
N PRO A 166 26.58 -6.89 -2.83
CA PRO A 166 25.67 -7.17 -1.71
C PRO A 166 24.19 -7.18 -2.12
N ARG A 167 23.36 -7.97 -1.41
CA ARG A 167 21.95 -8.12 -1.71
C ARG A 167 21.15 -6.93 -1.16
N GLY A 168 20.34 -6.31 -2.02
CA GLY A 168 19.31 -5.38 -1.60
C GLY A 168 17.99 -6.08 -1.26
N LEU A 169 16.96 -5.28 -0.99
CA LEU A 169 15.64 -5.76 -0.54
C LEU A 169 14.98 -6.72 -1.54
N LEU A 170 15.02 -6.38 -2.83
CA LEU A 170 14.42 -7.20 -3.89
C LEU A 170 15.18 -8.51 -4.15
N ASP A 171 16.41 -8.65 -3.62
CA ASP A 171 17.21 -9.88 -3.72
C ASP A 171 16.92 -10.86 -2.57
N ILE A 172 16.03 -10.51 -1.65
CA ILE A 172 15.61 -11.32 -0.50
C ILE A 172 14.30 -12.01 -0.84
N PRO A 173 14.28 -13.35 -1.04
CA PRO A 173 13.07 -14.07 -1.38
C PRO A 173 11.99 -13.90 -0.30
N GLY A 174 10.78 -13.51 -0.71
CA GLY A 174 9.63 -13.41 0.18
C GLY A 174 9.68 -12.25 1.19
N TRP A 175 10.51 -11.24 0.98
CA TRP A 175 10.65 -10.11 1.89
C TRP A 175 9.31 -9.41 2.19
N GLN A 176 8.36 -9.44 1.25
CA GLN A 176 7.02 -8.83 1.40
C GLN A 176 6.18 -9.50 2.50
N SER A 177 6.51 -10.73 2.88
CA SER A 177 5.85 -11.46 3.97
C SER A 177 6.53 -11.29 5.33
N PHE A 178 7.66 -10.56 5.37
CA PHE A 178 8.37 -10.30 6.61
C PHE A 178 7.73 -9.13 7.35
N ASP A 179 7.88 -9.11 8.68
CA ASP A 179 7.73 -7.85 9.42
C ASP A 179 8.68 -6.80 8.84
N PRO A 180 8.25 -5.53 8.66
CA PRO A 180 9.08 -4.50 8.04
C PRO A 180 10.46 -4.32 8.68
N GLY A 181 10.56 -4.47 10.02
CA GLY A 181 11.85 -4.44 10.72
C GLY A 181 12.72 -5.66 10.39
N ALA A 182 12.13 -6.83 10.23
CA ALA A 182 12.84 -8.04 9.81
C ALA A 182 13.32 -7.94 8.36
N ALA A 183 12.53 -7.31 7.48
CA ALA A 183 12.95 -7.05 6.09
C ALA A 183 14.15 -6.08 6.03
N ALA A 184 14.14 -5.00 6.83
CA ALA A 184 15.28 -4.08 6.96
C ALA A 184 16.53 -4.81 7.48
N GLN A 185 16.36 -5.63 8.53
CA GLN A 185 17.44 -6.45 9.09
C GLN A 185 18.04 -7.41 8.06
N ALA A 186 17.24 -7.97 7.18
CA ALA A 186 17.70 -8.93 6.17
C ALA A 186 18.61 -8.28 5.10
N VAL A 187 18.47 -6.97 4.88
CA VAL A 187 19.37 -6.18 4.02
C VAL A 187 20.63 -5.77 4.79
N GLU A 188 20.45 -5.16 5.97
CA GLU A 188 21.52 -4.53 6.73
C GLU A 188 22.40 -5.54 7.48
N VAL A 189 21.89 -6.73 7.78
CA VAL A 189 22.61 -7.81 8.52
C VAL A 189 23.26 -7.30 9.81
N SER A 190 22.52 -6.44 10.54
CA SER A 190 22.99 -5.82 11.77
C SER A 190 23.10 -6.82 12.92
N ALA A 191 24.02 -6.57 13.85
CA ALA A 191 24.12 -7.32 15.11
C ALA A 191 22.91 -7.10 16.05
N TYR A 192 22.06 -6.10 15.77
CA TYR A 192 20.92 -5.70 16.61
C TYR A 192 19.62 -5.70 15.81
N PRO A 193 19.03 -6.88 15.54
CA PRO A 193 17.90 -7.04 14.60
C PRO A 193 16.64 -6.25 15.01
N ASP A 194 16.36 -6.12 16.29
CA ASP A 194 15.11 -5.54 16.78
C ASP A 194 15.05 -4.01 16.70
N ARG A 195 16.17 -3.34 16.36
CA ARG A 195 16.25 -1.88 16.41
C ARG A 195 15.47 -1.18 15.30
N TYR A 196 15.26 -1.85 14.16
CA TYR A 196 14.60 -1.26 12.98
C TYR A 196 13.12 -1.01 13.22
N GLN A 197 12.42 -1.94 13.87
CA GLN A 197 10.98 -1.81 14.20
C GLN A 197 10.67 -0.57 15.06
N ASN A 198 11.64 -0.12 15.85
CA ASN A 198 11.47 1.04 16.70
C ASN A 198 11.13 2.31 15.90
N TYR A 199 11.62 2.43 14.66
CA TYR A 199 11.40 3.59 13.80
C TYR A 199 10.20 3.44 12.86
N GLN A 200 9.45 2.35 12.88
CA GLN A 200 8.30 2.16 12.01
C GLN A 200 7.28 3.31 12.10
N PRO A 201 6.82 3.77 13.28
CA PRO A 201 5.85 4.88 13.35
C PRO A 201 6.42 6.20 12.77
N VAL A 202 7.72 6.43 12.91
CA VAL A 202 8.39 7.62 12.34
C VAL A 202 8.43 7.53 10.81
N ALA A 203 8.75 6.35 10.26
CA ALA A 203 8.77 6.11 8.82
C ALA A 203 7.39 6.25 8.19
N GLU A 204 6.34 5.76 8.86
CA GLU A 204 4.94 5.95 8.45
C GLU A 204 4.51 7.41 8.46
N ALA A 205 4.90 8.17 9.50
CA ALA A 205 4.66 9.61 9.57
C ALA A 205 5.37 10.37 8.42
N ILE A 206 6.59 9.97 8.05
CA ILE A 206 7.32 10.52 6.90
C ILE A 206 6.58 10.21 5.61
N LEU A 207 6.18 8.96 5.38
CA LEU A 207 5.41 8.56 4.21
C LEU A 207 4.13 9.37 4.10
N THR A 208 3.38 9.50 5.18
CA THR A 208 2.15 10.30 5.21
C THR A 208 2.40 11.78 4.92
N ALA A 209 3.46 12.35 5.47
CA ALA A 209 3.77 13.77 5.28
C ALA A 209 4.34 14.09 3.90
N LEU A 210 5.14 13.19 3.32
CA LEU A 210 5.87 13.44 2.08
C LEU A 210 5.20 12.84 0.83
N THR A 211 4.40 11.79 0.96
CA THR A 211 3.67 11.22 -0.17
C THR A 211 2.27 11.81 -0.21
N ARG A 212 2.19 13.09 -0.55
CA ARG A 212 0.96 13.63 -1.06
C ARG A 212 0.85 13.24 -2.52
N ARG A 213 -0.29 12.74 -2.90
CA ARG A 213 -0.67 12.64 -4.31
C ARG A 213 -0.44 14.01 -4.95
N ALA A 214 -0.11 14.03 -6.25
CA ALA A 214 -0.04 15.25 -7.02
C ALA A 214 -1.33 16.06 -6.86
N GLU A 215 -1.38 16.89 -5.83
CA GLU A 215 -2.36 17.94 -5.72
C GLU A 215 -1.90 19.09 -6.60
N THR A 216 -2.70 19.38 -7.61
CA THR A 216 -2.70 20.69 -8.24
C THR A 216 -2.95 21.76 -7.18
N THR A 217 -1.92 22.59 -6.97
CA THR A 217 -1.93 23.98 -6.43
C THR A 217 -2.96 24.36 -5.35
N ALA A 218 -2.38 24.73 -4.19
CA ALA A 218 -2.76 25.82 -3.28
C ALA A 218 -4.21 26.30 -3.24
N GLY A 219 -4.83 26.14 -2.12
CA GLY A 219 -6.08 26.77 -1.70
C GLY A 219 -7.03 25.72 -1.19
N GLY A 220 -7.43 25.81 0.10
CA GLY A 220 -8.41 24.91 0.71
C GLY A 220 -9.69 24.84 -0.10
N THR A 221 -9.72 23.93 -1.05
CA THR A 221 -10.91 23.60 -1.83
C THR A 221 -11.59 22.43 -1.12
N PRO A 222 -12.90 22.47 -0.92
CA PRO A 222 -13.70 21.31 -0.56
C PRO A 222 -13.33 20.15 -1.50
N LEU A 223 -13.33 18.89 -1.03
CA LEU A 223 -13.13 17.68 -1.82
C LEU A 223 -13.65 17.92 -3.25
N GLY A 224 -12.72 18.19 -4.18
CA GLY A 224 -13.08 18.57 -5.54
C GLY A 224 -13.88 17.45 -6.18
N ASP A 225 -14.65 17.78 -7.20
CA ASP A 225 -15.54 16.93 -7.97
C ASP A 225 -15.20 15.43 -7.82
N VAL A 226 -15.94 14.72 -6.95
CA VAL A 226 -15.86 13.28 -6.85
C VAL A 226 -16.52 12.76 -8.13
N PRO A 227 -15.80 12.04 -9.00
CA PRO A 227 -16.35 11.65 -10.30
C PRO A 227 -17.56 10.75 -10.09
N GLU A 228 -18.55 10.94 -10.97
CA GLU A 228 -19.68 10.02 -11.07
C GLU A 228 -19.17 8.62 -11.42
N THR A 229 -19.60 7.60 -10.68
CA THR A 229 -19.28 6.21 -10.96
C THR A 229 -20.51 5.42 -11.40
N THR A 230 -20.32 4.55 -12.38
CA THR A 230 -21.32 3.57 -12.80
C THR A 230 -20.91 2.14 -12.46
N ALA A 231 -19.69 1.95 -11.96
CA ALA A 231 -19.16 0.64 -11.56
C ALA A 231 -19.23 0.49 -10.04
N LEU A 232 -19.96 -0.49 -9.58
CA LEU A 232 -20.08 -0.85 -8.17
C LEU A 232 -19.60 -2.28 -7.94
N VAL A 233 -18.71 -2.45 -6.97
CA VAL A 233 -18.04 -3.72 -6.67
C VAL A 233 -18.24 -4.07 -5.20
N PHE A 234 -18.50 -5.36 -4.92
CA PHE A 234 -18.56 -5.85 -3.55
C PHE A 234 -17.17 -5.70 -2.89
N PRO A 235 -17.09 -5.24 -1.62
CA PRO A 235 -15.81 -4.84 -1.01
C PRO A 235 -14.88 -6.00 -0.63
N LEU A 236 -15.29 -7.25 -0.82
CA LEU A 236 -14.45 -8.44 -0.64
C LEU A 236 -14.55 -9.36 -1.86
N PRO A 237 -13.47 -10.08 -2.22
CA PRO A 237 -13.51 -11.07 -3.30
C PRO A 237 -14.52 -12.18 -3.03
N ASN A 238 -15.22 -12.60 -4.09
CA ASN A 238 -16.22 -13.65 -4.00
C ASN A 238 -15.64 -14.97 -3.43
N GLY A 239 -16.39 -15.59 -2.52
CA GLY A 239 -16.00 -16.84 -1.87
C GLY A 239 -14.95 -16.73 -0.76
N THR A 240 -14.52 -15.52 -0.37
CA THR A 240 -13.53 -15.32 0.68
C THR A 240 -14.13 -14.91 2.03
N TRP A 241 -15.44 -14.73 2.12
CA TRP A 241 -16.11 -14.16 3.28
C TRP A 241 -17.43 -14.85 3.61
N VAL A 242 -17.89 -14.66 4.86
CA VAL A 242 -19.23 -15.02 5.35
C VAL A 242 -19.80 -13.89 6.19
N ASN A 243 -21.11 -13.61 6.07
CA ASN A 243 -21.78 -12.66 6.95
C ASN A 243 -21.80 -13.21 8.38
N THR A 244 -21.39 -12.40 9.35
CA THR A 244 -21.33 -12.75 10.77
C THR A 244 -22.10 -11.82 11.68
N SER A 245 -22.42 -10.61 11.22
CA SER A 245 -23.25 -9.67 11.99
C SER A 245 -23.86 -8.58 11.12
N ASP A 246 -25.17 -8.46 11.20
CA ASP A 246 -25.95 -7.50 10.43
C ASP A 246 -25.92 -6.10 11.02
N TYR A 247 -26.29 -5.11 10.19
CA TYR A 247 -26.60 -3.75 10.60
C TYR A 247 -27.81 -3.73 11.54
N GLY A 248 -27.76 -2.91 12.60
CA GLY A 248 -28.91 -2.70 13.47
C GLY A 248 -28.67 -3.01 14.95
N TRP A 249 -29.77 -3.12 15.71
CA TRP A 249 -29.71 -3.38 17.14
C TRP A 249 -29.36 -4.84 17.45
N ARG A 250 -28.24 -5.05 18.15
CA ARG A 250 -27.77 -6.36 18.58
C ARG A 250 -27.28 -6.35 20.04
N GLU A 251 -27.00 -7.51 20.60
CA GLU A 251 -26.20 -7.65 21.80
C GLU A 251 -24.74 -7.38 21.49
N ASP A 252 -24.09 -6.50 22.25
CA ASP A 252 -22.68 -6.17 22.09
C ASP A 252 -21.83 -7.37 22.54
N PRO A 253 -20.94 -7.91 21.68
CA PRO A 253 -20.20 -9.14 21.97
C PRO A 253 -19.18 -8.98 23.12
N PHE A 254 -18.90 -7.76 23.57
CA PHE A 254 -17.96 -7.49 24.67
C PHE A 254 -18.65 -7.23 26.00
N THR A 255 -19.80 -6.55 25.97
CA THR A 255 -20.50 -6.11 27.20
C THR A 255 -21.76 -6.90 27.46
N GLY A 256 -22.33 -7.59 26.48
CA GLY A 256 -23.64 -8.24 26.56
C GLY A 256 -24.81 -7.25 26.60
N GLU A 257 -24.55 -5.95 26.48
CA GLU A 257 -25.59 -4.92 26.46
C GLU A 257 -26.15 -4.72 25.06
N ARG A 258 -27.38 -4.21 24.98
CA ARG A 258 -27.98 -3.86 23.69
C ARG A 258 -27.29 -2.64 23.09
N ALA A 259 -26.67 -2.79 21.93
CA ALA A 259 -25.96 -1.76 21.20
C ALA A 259 -26.37 -1.72 19.72
N PHE A 260 -26.24 -0.55 19.11
CA PHE A 260 -26.51 -0.38 17.69
C PHE A 260 -25.23 -0.63 16.90
N HIS A 261 -25.29 -1.53 15.92
CA HIS A 261 -24.23 -1.84 14.97
C HIS A 261 -24.44 -1.02 13.69
N ALA A 262 -23.52 -0.10 13.41
CA ALA A 262 -23.67 0.86 12.31
C ALA A 262 -23.23 0.29 10.94
N GLY A 263 -22.75 -0.93 10.88
CA GLY A 263 -22.30 -1.57 9.65
C GLY A 263 -22.71 -3.03 9.54
N THR A 264 -22.20 -3.70 8.53
CA THR A 264 -22.29 -5.15 8.36
C THR A 264 -20.90 -5.75 8.51
N ASP A 265 -20.79 -6.85 9.26
CA ASP A 265 -19.53 -7.53 9.50
C ASP A 265 -19.45 -8.80 8.64
N TRP A 266 -18.45 -8.86 7.77
CA TRP A 266 -18.12 -10.05 6.98
C TRP A 266 -16.81 -10.65 7.45
N ALA A 267 -16.86 -11.82 8.11
CA ALA A 267 -15.67 -12.56 8.49
C ALA A 267 -14.93 -13.06 7.26
N ALA A 268 -13.63 -12.83 7.24
CA ALA A 268 -12.71 -13.28 6.19
C ALA A 268 -11.33 -13.48 6.81
N ASP A 269 -10.49 -14.30 6.18
CA ASP A 269 -9.14 -14.53 6.66
C ASP A 269 -8.35 -13.22 6.73
N GLY A 270 -7.53 -13.07 7.77
CA GLY A 270 -6.65 -11.91 7.91
C GLY A 270 -5.72 -11.79 6.72
N GLY A 271 -5.62 -10.58 6.15
CA GLY A 271 -4.89 -10.33 4.92
C GLY A 271 -5.73 -10.47 3.64
N THR A 272 -7.00 -10.89 3.71
CA THR A 272 -7.91 -10.87 2.55
C THR A 272 -8.00 -9.44 2.01
N PRO A 273 -7.86 -9.23 0.67
CA PRO A 273 -7.96 -7.91 0.06
C PRO A 273 -9.32 -7.24 0.31
N ILE A 274 -9.28 -5.98 0.70
CA ILE A 274 -10.44 -5.09 0.75
C ILE A 274 -10.45 -4.24 -0.51
N LEU A 275 -11.59 -4.20 -1.21
CA LEU A 275 -11.76 -3.54 -2.49
C LEU A 275 -12.59 -2.25 -2.33
N ALA A 276 -12.22 -1.19 -3.04
CA ALA A 276 -13.04 0.01 -3.13
C ALA A 276 -14.37 -0.31 -3.80
N MET A 277 -15.49 0.04 -3.15
CA MET A 277 -16.83 -0.23 -3.64
C MET A 277 -17.10 0.46 -4.99
N ALA A 278 -16.56 1.64 -5.18
CA ALA A 278 -16.81 2.51 -6.33
C ALA A 278 -15.63 3.43 -6.59
N ASP A 279 -15.61 4.11 -7.74
CA ASP A 279 -14.69 5.22 -7.97
C ASP A 279 -14.94 6.30 -6.93
N GLY A 280 -13.86 6.91 -6.42
CA GLY A 280 -14.04 7.91 -5.38
C GLY A 280 -12.74 8.56 -4.90
N VAL A 281 -12.88 9.31 -3.80
CA VAL A 281 -11.76 10.01 -3.13
C VAL A 281 -11.75 9.63 -1.66
N VAL A 282 -10.61 9.18 -1.17
CA VAL A 282 -10.42 8.83 0.24
C VAL A 282 -10.54 10.09 1.11
N SER A 283 -11.55 10.12 1.96
CA SER A 283 -11.81 11.24 2.89
C SER A 283 -11.19 11.02 4.27
N PHE A 284 -10.95 9.76 4.63
CA PHE A 284 -10.28 9.37 5.87
C PHE A 284 -9.47 8.07 5.67
N ALA A 285 -8.29 8.01 6.27
CA ALA A 285 -7.48 6.79 6.37
C ALA A 285 -6.61 6.87 7.62
N GLY A 286 -6.84 5.98 8.60
CA GLY A 286 -6.09 5.95 9.85
C GLY A 286 -6.87 5.35 11.01
N HIS A 287 -6.29 5.41 12.23
CA HIS A 287 -6.90 4.87 13.42
C HIS A 287 -8.03 5.77 13.96
N LEU A 288 -9.18 5.16 14.26
CA LEU A 288 -10.35 5.85 14.81
C LEU A 288 -11.09 4.99 15.86
N GLY A 289 -10.69 5.10 17.12
CA GLY A 289 -11.39 4.51 18.26
C GLY A 289 -11.75 3.03 18.07
N GLY A 290 -13.04 2.69 18.25
CA GLY A 290 -13.53 1.31 18.12
C GLY A 290 -13.41 0.70 16.75
N TYR A 291 -13.33 1.50 15.68
CA TYR A 291 -13.09 1.01 14.32
C TYR A 291 -11.68 0.43 14.12
N GLY A 292 -10.72 0.69 15.04
CA GLY A 292 -9.33 0.43 14.75
C GLY A 292 -8.86 1.28 13.57
N ASN A 293 -8.20 0.68 12.59
CA ASN A 293 -7.92 1.40 11.34
C ASN A 293 -9.15 1.41 10.44
N LEU A 294 -9.45 2.60 9.94
CA LEU A 294 -10.62 2.94 9.12
C LEU A 294 -10.17 3.61 7.83
N ILE A 295 -10.76 3.22 6.72
CA ILE A 295 -10.74 3.95 5.45
C ILE A 295 -12.17 4.42 5.18
N VAL A 296 -12.35 5.70 4.79
CA VAL A 296 -13.63 6.22 4.29
C VAL A 296 -13.40 6.83 2.92
N ILE A 297 -14.24 6.46 1.95
CA ILE A 297 -14.16 6.93 0.56
C ILE A 297 -15.46 7.65 0.21
N GLU A 298 -15.35 8.84 -0.35
CA GLU A 298 -16.47 9.60 -0.90
C GLU A 298 -16.66 9.23 -2.37
N HIS A 299 -17.89 9.00 -2.76
CA HIS A 299 -18.33 8.64 -4.11
C HIS A 299 -19.42 9.59 -4.59
N THR A 300 -19.63 9.69 -5.90
CA THR A 300 -20.86 10.19 -6.50
C THR A 300 -21.50 9.03 -7.26
N ILE A 301 -22.71 8.65 -6.86
CA ILE A 301 -23.47 7.51 -7.42
C ILE A 301 -24.87 8.01 -7.73
N ASP A 302 -25.29 7.94 -8.98
CA ASP A 302 -26.58 8.45 -9.45
C ASP A 302 -26.81 9.94 -9.09
N GLY A 303 -25.74 10.74 -9.14
CA GLY A 303 -25.76 12.16 -8.76
C GLY A 303 -25.82 12.44 -7.26
N GLU A 304 -25.85 11.41 -6.42
CA GLU A 304 -25.87 11.54 -4.98
C GLU A 304 -24.51 11.29 -4.35
N ARG A 305 -24.21 12.01 -3.27
CA ARG A 305 -22.99 11.81 -2.48
C ARG A 305 -23.17 10.63 -1.54
N ILE A 306 -22.33 9.63 -1.66
CA ILE A 306 -22.33 8.42 -0.83
C ILE A 306 -20.91 8.25 -0.27
N ALA A 307 -20.77 7.83 0.99
CA ALA A 307 -19.48 7.34 1.47
C ALA A 307 -19.55 5.86 1.82
N SER A 308 -18.47 5.15 1.52
CA SER A 308 -18.22 3.79 2.02
C SER A 308 -17.14 3.81 3.10
N ALA A 309 -17.31 3.03 4.17
CA ALA A 309 -16.37 2.94 5.26
C ALA A 309 -15.94 1.49 5.48
N TYR A 310 -14.64 1.28 5.69
CA TYR A 310 -13.99 -0.03 5.81
C TYR A 310 -13.15 -0.01 7.09
N ALA A 311 -13.39 -0.92 8.02
CA ALA A 311 -12.76 -0.88 9.33
C ALA A 311 -12.06 -2.20 9.73
N HIS A 312 -11.40 -2.15 10.86
CA HIS A 312 -10.68 -3.22 11.54
C HIS A 312 -9.40 -3.73 10.88
N MET A 313 -8.89 -3.03 9.84
CA MET A 313 -7.58 -3.35 9.26
C MET A 313 -6.48 -3.27 10.32
N TRP A 314 -5.45 -4.11 10.21
CA TRP A 314 -4.21 -3.91 10.96
C TRP A 314 -3.46 -2.67 10.46
N ASP A 315 -2.44 -2.23 11.20
CA ASP A 315 -1.72 -0.98 10.89
C ASP A 315 -1.02 -1.04 9.52
N ASP A 316 -0.56 -2.22 9.12
CA ASP A 316 0.03 -2.50 7.81
C ASP A 316 -1.00 -2.83 6.72
N GLY A 317 -2.27 -2.96 7.11
CA GLY A 317 -3.37 -3.29 6.21
C GLY A 317 -4.03 -2.08 5.53
N VAL A 318 -3.62 -0.83 5.81
CA VAL A 318 -4.14 0.38 5.16
C VAL A 318 -3.25 0.76 3.99
N LEU A 319 -3.76 0.66 2.76
CA LEU A 319 -2.95 0.82 1.55
C LEU A 319 -3.16 2.15 0.83
N VAL A 320 -4.09 2.99 1.31
CA VAL A 320 -4.43 4.29 0.72
C VAL A 320 -4.38 5.39 1.76
N GLY A 321 -4.23 6.65 1.31
CA GLY A 321 -4.20 7.83 2.17
C GLY A 321 -5.32 8.82 1.84
N VAL A 322 -5.57 9.77 2.75
CA VAL A 322 -6.55 10.84 2.54
C VAL A 322 -6.20 11.64 1.28
N GLY A 323 -7.21 11.91 0.44
CA GLY A 323 -7.05 12.57 -0.86
C GLY A 323 -6.77 11.62 -2.02
N ASP A 324 -6.51 10.34 -1.77
CA ASP A 324 -6.31 9.38 -2.85
C ASP A 324 -7.59 9.17 -3.66
N ARG A 325 -7.44 9.18 -5.00
CA ARG A 325 -8.49 8.73 -5.91
C ARG A 325 -8.37 7.22 -6.07
N VAL A 326 -9.48 6.55 -5.96
CA VAL A 326 -9.58 5.11 -6.15
C VAL A 326 -10.57 4.80 -7.26
N VAL A 327 -10.41 3.64 -7.88
CA VAL A 327 -11.40 3.12 -8.84
C VAL A 327 -12.12 1.91 -8.25
N ALA A 328 -13.33 1.65 -8.71
CA ALA A 328 -14.12 0.48 -8.30
C ALA A 328 -13.30 -0.81 -8.43
N GLY A 329 -13.30 -1.63 -7.39
CA GLY A 329 -12.50 -2.87 -7.32
C GLY A 329 -11.01 -2.69 -7.02
N GLN A 330 -10.53 -1.46 -6.85
CA GLN A 330 -9.14 -1.23 -6.44
C GLN A 330 -8.88 -1.82 -5.04
N HIS A 331 -7.77 -2.53 -4.86
CA HIS A 331 -7.30 -3.00 -3.56
C HIS A 331 -6.85 -1.82 -2.70
N ILE A 332 -7.56 -1.56 -1.61
CA ILE A 332 -7.37 -0.38 -0.74
C ILE A 332 -6.88 -0.74 0.66
N GLY A 333 -7.02 -1.99 1.07
CA GLY A 333 -6.59 -2.46 2.38
C GLY A 333 -6.71 -3.96 2.53
N ASN A 334 -6.36 -4.47 3.71
CA ASN A 334 -6.41 -5.90 4.04
C ASN A 334 -7.24 -6.12 5.30
N VAL A 335 -8.05 -7.18 5.29
CA VAL A 335 -8.83 -7.60 6.47
C VAL A 335 -7.91 -7.83 7.65
N GLY A 336 -8.31 -7.29 8.80
CA GLY A 336 -7.60 -7.40 10.07
C GLY A 336 -8.56 -7.64 11.23
N SER A 337 -8.09 -7.34 12.45
CA SER A 337 -8.88 -7.44 13.69
C SER A 337 -8.44 -6.35 14.68
N ASN A 338 -8.19 -5.13 14.20
CA ASN A 338 -7.79 -4.00 15.04
C ASN A 338 -9.01 -3.29 15.64
N GLY A 339 -8.84 -2.64 16.80
CA GLY A 339 -9.92 -1.93 17.49
C GLY A 339 -10.88 -2.86 18.25
N LYS A 340 -12.18 -2.53 18.25
CA LYS A 340 -13.23 -3.33 18.94
C LYS A 340 -13.69 -4.48 18.04
N SER A 341 -12.86 -5.51 17.90
CA SER A 341 -13.04 -6.66 17.04
C SER A 341 -12.82 -7.98 17.79
N THR A 342 -13.65 -8.99 17.55
CA THR A 342 -13.56 -10.33 18.15
C THR A 342 -12.80 -11.34 17.29
N GLY A 343 -12.46 -10.97 16.06
CA GLY A 343 -11.76 -11.83 15.10
C GLY A 343 -11.62 -11.13 13.74
N ALA A 344 -10.87 -11.72 12.83
CA ALA A 344 -10.62 -11.12 11.52
C ALA A 344 -11.92 -10.99 10.71
N HIS A 345 -12.28 -9.77 10.34
CA HIS A 345 -13.44 -9.44 9.53
C HIS A 345 -13.31 -8.05 8.90
N LEU A 346 -14.11 -7.77 7.88
CA LEU A 346 -14.39 -6.43 7.39
C LEU A 346 -15.68 -5.92 8.05
N HIS A 347 -15.61 -4.84 8.79
CA HIS A 347 -16.76 -4.01 9.14
C HIS A 347 -16.96 -2.99 8.03
N PHE A 348 -18.13 -3.00 7.41
CA PHE A 348 -18.44 -2.18 6.24
C PHE A 348 -19.68 -1.32 6.45
N GLU A 349 -19.61 -0.04 6.05
CA GLU A 349 -20.74 0.89 6.13
C GLU A 349 -20.99 1.60 4.80
N ILE A 350 -22.25 1.86 4.49
CA ILE A 350 -22.73 2.78 3.44
C ILE A 350 -23.33 3.99 4.12
N ARG A 351 -22.86 5.18 3.76
CA ARG A 351 -23.29 6.46 4.35
C ARG A 351 -23.84 7.42 3.29
N PRO A 352 -25.16 7.38 2.98
CA PRO A 352 -25.79 8.36 2.08
C PRO A 352 -25.63 9.79 2.61
N GLY A 353 -25.16 10.71 1.76
CA GLY A 353 -24.83 12.08 2.15
C GLY A 353 -23.36 12.32 2.51
N GLY A 354 -22.51 11.27 2.52
CA GLY A 354 -21.06 11.38 2.67
C GLY A 354 -20.50 10.97 4.04
N THR A 355 -19.22 11.23 4.24
CA THR A 355 -18.38 10.74 5.37
C THR A 355 -19.00 10.93 6.76
N ASN A 356 -19.68 12.06 7.00
CA ASN A 356 -20.22 12.41 8.32
C ASN A 356 -21.70 12.01 8.50
N SER A 357 -22.29 11.34 7.50
CA SER A 357 -23.69 10.91 7.55
C SER A 357 -23.84 9.60 8.31
N SER A 358 -25.07 9.33 8.79
CA SER A 358 -25.42 8.06 9.40
C SER A 358 -25.37 6.94 8.35
N ALA A 359 -24.90 5.79 8.76
CA ALA A 359 -24.90 4.60 7.91
C ALA A 359 -26.32 4.03 7.74
N VAL A 360 -26.53 3.35 6.63
CA VAL A 360 -27.70 2.52 6.33
C VAL A 360 -27.28 1.04 6.25
N ASP A 361 -28.28 0.16 6.23
CA ASP A 361 -28.03 -1.28 6.01
C ASP A 361 -27.35 -1.49 4.66
N ALA A 362 -26.12 -2.02 4.68
CA ALA A 362 -25.30 -2.16 3.49
C ALA A 362 -25.80 -3.26 2.54
N GLU A 363 -26.30 -4.38 3.04
CA GLU A 363 -26.68 -5.52 2.20
C GLU A 363 -27.86 -5.19 1.25
N PRO A 364 -29.01 -4.68 1.73
CA PRO A 364 -30.10 -4.29 0.82
C PRO A 364 -29.69 -3.14 -0.09
N TRP A 365 -28.84 -2.21 0.37
CA TRP A 365 -28.35 -1.11 -0.45
C TRP A 365 -27.49 -1.65 -1.64
N LEU A 366 -26.50 -2.52 -1.35
CA LEU A 366 -25.64 -3.13 -2.36
C LEU A 366 -26.45 -3.96 -3.37
N ALA A 367 -27.44 -4.72 -2.89
CA ALA A 367 -28.32 -5.51 -3.73
C ALA A 367 -29.18 -4.64 -4.67
N ALA A 368 -29.71 -3.51 -4.16
CA ALA A 368 -30.53 -2.59 -4.94
C ALA A 368 -29.75 -1.88 -6.06
N HIS A 369 -28.44 -1.68 -5.88
CA HIS A 369 -27.56 -0.99 -6.83
C HIS A 369 -26.79 -1.94 -7.76
N GLY A 370 -27.09 -3.25 -7.75
CA GLY A 370 -26.54 -4.20 -8.71
C GLY A 370 -25.02 -4.37 -8.64
N VAL A 371 -24.49 -4.40 -7.42
CA VAL A 371 -23.07 -4.52 -7.15
C VAL A 371 -22.47 -5.80 -7.74
N GLN A 372 -21.33 -5.68 -8.42
CA GLN A 372 -20.62 -6.79 -9.03
C GLN A 372 -19.76 -7.54 -8.00
N ASN A 373 -19.85 -8.86 -7.96
CA ASN A 373 -18.93 -9.69 -7.19
C ASN A 373 -17.72 -10.05 -8.05
N LEU A 374 -16.55 -9.61 -7.64
CA LEU A 374 -15.28 -9.96 -8.29
C LEU A 374 -14.68 -11.20 -7.62
N ASP A 375 -14.26 -12.17 -8.42
CA ASP A 375 -13.40 -13.24 -7.94
C ASP A 375 -11.92 -12.77 -7.89
N ALA A 376 -11.04 -13.55 -7.27
CA ALA A 376 -9.63 -13.21 -7.15
C ALA A 376 -8.93 -13.05 -8.53
N ALA A 377 -9.41 -13.75 -9.57
CA ALA A 377 -8.87 -13.64 -10.92
C ALA A 377 -9.34 -12.35 -11.62
N SER A 378 -10.61 -11.94 -11.40
CA SER A 378 -11.16 -10.69 -11.93
C SER A 378 -10.51 -9.47 -11.29
N THR A 379 -10.17 -9.54 -10.00
CA THR A 379 -9.46 -8.49 -9.27
C THR A 379 -8.06 -8.26 -9.88
N ALA A 380 -7.37 -9.33 -10.28
CA ALA A 380 -6.08 -9.23 -10.96
C ALA A 380 -6.16 -8.59 -12.37
N ALA A 381 -7.28 -8.76 -13.07
CA ALA A 381 -7.49 -8.21 -14.42
C ALA A 381 -7.75 -6.69 -14.43
N LEU A 382 -8.41 -6.15 -13.40
CA LEU A 382 -8.67 -4.71 -13.26
C LEU A 382 -7.37 -3.90 -13.00
N CYS A 383 -6.32 -4.56 -12.55
CA CYS A 383 -5.02 -3.93 -12.35
C CYS A 383 -4.17 -3.87 -13.62
N SER A 384 -4.56 -4.53 -14.72
CA SER A 384 -3.79 -4.61 -15.97
C SER A 384 -4.36 -3.70 -17.09
N ALA A 385 -5.45 -3.01 -16.84
CA ALA A 385 -6.08 -2.04 -17.74
C ALA A 385 -5.78 -0.59 -17.31
#